data_65dad6af1dc369a856759ad686561192
#
_entry.id   65dad6af1dc369a856759ad686561192
#
_cell.length_a   1.000
_cell.length_b   1.000
_cell.length_c   1.000
_cell.angle_alpha   90.00
_cell.angle_beta   90.00
_cell.angle_gamma   90.00
#
_symmetry.space_group_name_H-M   'P 1'
#
loop_
_entity.id
_entity.type
_entity.pdbx_description
1 polymer ?
#
loop_
_entity_poly.entity_id
_entity_poly.type
_entity_poly.pdbx_seq_one_letter_code
_entity_poly.pdbx_strand_id
1 'polypeptide(L)'
;MMFRKIAKKILTKSPKTYTAIHQANFERKHKQNFSNLNEKEKELLLEIKKNGYRVIPDFFDKKTCDACIKDMDWMYENKKEFVHKSEYADHRIFGAEELSENINKFGNHQLLLKLANAYNAVPTSNGFTLAGKIETTGHEYGSGGSWHRDSYFRQFKSLLYLTDVTEDNGPFQVIHASHDKKNISHDSKSANLESMQCEFKQETVEKILKDEPERLKTFTAKAGTVVLVDTSTIHRGIPLKNGVRYALTNYFFENTQITPRLVEHFSPLVSPEKVLKMVN
;
A
#
# COMPACT_ATOMS: atom_id res chain seq x y z
N MET A 1 -16.45 -26.24 -7.46
CA MET A 1 -16.47 -25.14 -6.48
C MET A 1 -16.29 -25.61 -5.04
N MET A 2 -16.95 -26.68 -4.60
CA MET A 2 -16.86 -27.25 -3.23
C MET A 2 -15.45 -27.76 -2.85
N PHE A 3 -14.75 -28.49 -3.73
CA PHE A 3 -13.37 -28.98 -3.49
C PHE A 3 -12.35 -27.85 -3.24
N ARG A 4 -12.46 -26.69 -3.93
CA ARG A 4 -11.60 -25.54 -3.68
C ARG A 4 -11.82 -24.93 -2.30
N LYS A 5 -13.07 -24.89 -1.80
CA LYS A 5 -13.37 -24.39 -0.44
C LYS A 5 -12.85 -25.32 0.66
N ILE A 6 -12.94 -26.63 0.45
CA ILE A 6 -12.43 -27.65 1.39
C ILE A 6 -10.89 -27.63 1.41
N ALA A 7 -10.25 -27.58 0.24
CA ALA A 7 -8.78 -27.45 0.15
C ALA A 7 -8.28 -26.15 0.81
N LYS A 8 -8.97 -25.03 0.60
CA LYS A 8 -8.65 -23.76 1.27
C LYS A 8 -8.78 -23.88 2.79
N LYS A 9 -9.83 -24.56 3.29
CA LYS A 9 -10.07 -24.76 4.73
C LYS A 9 -9.03 -25.69 5.40
N ILE A 10 -8.52 -26.68 4.66
CA ILE A 10 -7.47 -27.58 5.13
C ILE A 10 -6.11 -26.87 5.09
N LEU A 11 -5.82 -26.14 4.03
CA LEU A 11 -4.56 -25.39 3.87
C LEU A 11 -4.44 -24.21 4.84
N THR A 12 -5.55 -23.57 5.24
CA THR A 12 -5.53 -22.52 6.27
C THR A 12 -5.21 -23.07 7.67
N LYS A 13 -5.36 -24.38 7.90
CA LYS A 13 -4.88 -25.04 9.13
C LYS A 13 -3.35 -25.25 9.17
N SER A 14 -2.68 -25.11 8.00
CA SER A 14 -1.21 -25.09 7.92
C SER A 14 -0.76 -23.81 7.17
N PRO A 15 -0.69 -22.69 7.83
CA PRO A 15 -0.38 -21.39 7.24
C PRO A 15 0.92 -21.39 6.43
N LYS A 16 1.95 -22.08 6.91
CA LYS A 16 3.24 -22.23 6.20
C LYS A 16 3.09 -22.90 4.84
N THR A 17 2.29 -23.98 4.77
CA THR A 17 2.03 -24.71 3.52
C THR A 17 1.18 -23.86 2.57
N TYR A 18 0.16 -23.20 3.09
CA TYR A 18 -0.70 -22.32 2.31
C TYR A 18 0.11 -21.15 1.69
N THR A 19 0.96 -20.50 2.50
CA THR A 19 1.83 -19.40 2.04
C THR A 19 2.81 -19.89 0.98
N ALA A 20 3.44 -21.06 1.16
CA ALA A 20 4.36 -21.62 0.19
C ALA A 20 3.70 -21.90 -1.16
N ILE A 21 2.50 -22.50 -1.15
CA ILE A 21 1.72 -22.77 -2.38
C ILE A 21 1.28 -21.47 -3.04
N HIS A 22 0.81 -20.50 -2.25
CA HIS A 22 0.39 -19.19 -2.77
C HIS A 22 1.55 -18.46 -3.44
N GLN A 23 2.70 -18.45 -2.80
CA GLN A 23 3.93 -17.84 -3.31
C GLN A 23 4.45 -18.54 -4.57
N ALA A 24 4.47 -19.88 -4.59
CA ALA A 24 4.88 -20.64 -5.77
C ALA A 24 3.96 -20.41 -7.00
N ASN A 25 2.64 -20.33 -6.76
CA ASN A 25 1.68 -19.99 -7.81
C ASN A 25 1.87 -18.55 -8.30
N PHE A 26 2.16 -17.62 -7.42
CA PHE A 26 2.51 -16.25 -7.77
C PHE A 26 3.76 -16.19 -8.64
N GLU A 27 4.84 -16.82 -8.23
CA GLU A 27 6.11 -16.82 -8.97
C GLU A 27 5.94 -17.38 -10.38
N ARG A 28 5.15 -18.45 -10.52
CA ARG A 28 4.83 -19.02 -11.82
C ARG A 28 4.05 -18.04 -12.71
N LYS A 29 3.01 -17.40 -12.19
CA LYS A 29 2.21 -16.41 -12.93
C LYS A 29 3.03 -15.15 -13.25
N HIS A 30 3.83 -14.71 -12.31
CA HIS A 30 4.67 -13.53 -12.46
C HIS A 30 5.66 -13.66 -13.63
N LYS A 31 6.25 -14.85 -13.82
CA LYS A 31 7.13 -15.12 -14.97
C LYS A 31 6.41 -14.93 -16.32
N GLN A 32 5.11 -15.24 -16.39
CA GLN A 32 4.33 -15.11 -17.62
C GLN A 32 3.97 -13.67 -17.96
N ASN A 33 3.87 -12.79 -16.96
CA ASN A 33 3.43 -11.39 -17.16
C ASN A 33 4.57 -10.40 -17.44
N PHE A 34 5.83 -10.86 -17.40
CA PHE A 34 6.99 -10.01 -17.69
C PHE A 34 7.14 -9.61 -19.17
N SER A 35 6.52 -10.36 -20.08
CA SER A 35 6.70 -10.17 -21.53
C SER A 35 6.22 -8.79 -22.04
N ASN A 36 5.27 -8.16 -21.35
CA ASN A 36 4.69 -6.88 -21.76
C ASN A 36 5.37 -5.66 -21.13
N LEU A 37 6.48 -5.86 -20.42
CA LEU A 37 7.22 -4.81 -19.75
C LEU A 37 8.51 -4.48 -20.48
N ASN A 38 8.85 -3.20 -20.53
CA ASN A 38 10.18 -2.78 -20.96
C ASN A 38 11.21 -3.03 -19.83
N GLU A 39 12.50 -2.86 -20.12
CA GLU A 39 13.57 -3.20 -19.17
C GLU A 39 13.50 -2.37 -17.87
N LYS A 40 13.18 -1.08 -17.95
CA LYS A 40 13.02 -0.23 -16.75
C LYS A 40 11.85 -0.70 -15.87
N GLU A 41 10.72 -1.04 -16.49
CA GLU A 41 9.55 -1.57 -15.79
C GLU A 41 9.84 -2.91 -15.12
N LYS A 42 10.61 -3.79 -15.79
CA LYS A 42 11.07 -5.05 -15.22
C LYS A 42 11.98 -4.82 -14.01
N GLU A 43 12.91 -3.88 -14.10
CA GLU A 43 13.81 -3.51 -13.00
C GLU A 43 13.00 -3.05 -11.77
N LEU A 44 12.03 -2.14 -11.96
CA LEU A 44 11.14 -1.69 -10.88
C LEU A 44 10.44 -2.86 -10.19
N LEU A 45 9.86 -3.79 -10.96
CA LEU A 45 9.19 -4.96 -10.39
C LEU A 45 10.13 -5.92 -9.68
N LEU A 46 11.33 -6.14 -10.22
CA LEU A 46 12.32 -7.00 -9.58
C LEU A 46 12.78 -6.43 -8.24
N GLU A 47 12.93 -5.11 -8.15
CA GLU A 47 13.26 -4.45 -6.90
C GLU A 47 12.13 -4.54 -5.87
N ILE A 48 10.87 -4.31 -6.27
CA ILE A 48 9.72 -4.47 -5.37
C ILE A 48 9.64 -5.93 -4.90
N LYS A 49 9.83 -6.89 -5.80
CA LYS A 49 9.84 -8.32 -5.45
C LYS A 49 10.96 -8.66 -4.46
N LYS A 50 12.14 -8.07 -4.63
CA LYS A 50 13.32 -8.33 -3.79
C LYS A 50 13.22 -7.60 -2.44
N ASN A 51 12.89 -6.32 -2.48
CA ASN A 51 13.01 -5.42 -1.32
C ASN A 51 11.68 -5.22 -0.57
N GLY A 52 10.54 -5.45 -1.23
CA GLY A 52 9.20 -5.10 -0.78
C GLY A 52 8.77 -3.68 -1.19
N TYR A 53 9.67 -2.91 -1.78
CA TYR A 53 9.41 -1.53 -2.19
C TYR A 53 10.38 -1.04 -3.26
N ARG A 54 9.99 0.06 -3.93
CA ARG A 54 10.85 0.90 -4.78
C ARG A 54 10.44 2.35 -4.64
N VAL A 55 11.42 3.25 -4.54
CA VAL A 55 11.22 4.71 -4.49
C VAL A 55 11.54 5.29 -5.86
N ILE A 56 10.65 6.12 -6.39
CA ILE A 56 10.81 6.83 -7.66
C ILE A 56 10.70 8.33 -7.36
N PRO A 57 11.81 9.07 -7.33
CA PRO A 57 11.80 10.51 -7.15
C PRO A 57 11.24 11.19 -8.42
N ASP A 58 10.78 12.42 -8.27
CA ASP A 58 10.33 13.29 -9.35
C ASP A 58 9.27 12.65 -10.28
N PHE A 59 8.40 11.78 -9.70
CA PHE A 59 7.33 11.13 -10.43
C PHE A 59 6.23 12.13 -10.87
N PHE A 60 5.91 13.08 -9.99
CA PHE A 60 5.12 14.27 -10.30
C PHE A 60 5.96 15.52 -10.02
N ASP A 61 5.77 16.55 -10.84
CA ASP A 61 6.37 17.85 -10.59
C ASP A 61 5.65 18.59 -9.43
N LYS A 62 6.33 19.59 -8.88
CA LYS A 62 5.79 20.38 -7.77
C LYS A 62 4.46 21.04 -8.11
N LYS A 63 4.29 21.53 -9.35
CA LYS A 63 3.04 22.20 -9.80
C LYS A 63 1.87 21.24 -9.75
N THR A 64 2.06 19.99 -10.16
CA THR A 64 1.04 18.95 -10.10
C THR A 64 0.72 18.57 -8.65
N CYS A 65 1.74 18.47 -7.79
CA CYS A 65 1.54 18.23 -6.36
C CYS A 65 0.73 19.36 -5.70
N ASP A 66 1.09 20.62 -5.97
CA ASP A 66 0.38 21.78 -5.43
C ASP A 66 -1.09 21.84 -5.91
N ALA A 67 -1.36 21.44 -7.16
CA ALA A 67 -2.72 21.33 -7.69
C ALA A 67 -3.52 20.24 -6.94
N CYS A 68 -2.92 19.07 -6.69
CA CYS A 68 -3.57 18.03 -5.88
C CYS A 68 -3.87 18.51 -4.45
N ILE A 69 -2.92 19.20 -3.80
CA ILE A 69 -3.13 19.74 -2.45
C ILE A 69 -4.31 20.72 -2.43
N LYS A 70 -4.36 21.64 -3.40
CA LYS A 70 -5.48 22.60 -3.52
C LYS A 70 -6.82 21.90 -3.66
N ASP A 71 -6.88 20.86 -4.50
CA ASP A 71 -8.10 20.07 -4.66
C ASP A 71 -8.47 19.33 -3.37
N MET A 72 -7.48 18.78 -2.65
CA MET A 72 -7.69 18.13 -1.36
C MET A 72 -8.22 19.09 -0.30
N ASP A 73 -7.64 20.29 -0.17
CA ASP A 73 -8.13 21.30 0.79
C ASP A 73 -9.58 21.70 0.47
N TRP A 74 -9.89 21.91 -0.82
CA TRP A 74 -11.27 22.14 -1.24
C TRP A 74 -12.21 20.99 -0.83
N MET A 75 -11.80 19.74 -1.00
CA MET A 75 -12.59 18.57 -0.61
C MET A 75 -12.82 18.52 0.90
N TYR A 76 -11.78 18.76 1.71
CA TYR A 76 -11.89 18.76 3.18
C TYR A 76 -12.83 19.85 3.70
N GLU A 77 -12.95 20.95 2.99
CA GLU A 77 -13.86 22.06 3.35
C GLU A 77 -15.28 21.82 2.85
N ASN A 78 -15.45 21.32 1.62
CA ASN A 78 -16.72 21.29 0.89
C ASN A 78 -17.37 19.91 0.77
N LYS A 79 -16.66 18.84 1.12
CA LYS A 79 -17.09 17.43 1.02
C LYS A 79 -16.92 16.70 2.35
N LYS A 80 -17.29 17.37 3.45
CA LYS A 80 -17.10 16.87 4.82
C LYS A 80 -17.74 15.51 5.08
N GLU A 81 -18.82 15.20 4.38
CA GLU A 81 -19.53 13.92 4.43
C GLU A 81 -18.68 12.72 3.97
N PHE A 82 -17.63 12.96 3.18
CA PHE A 82 -16.70 11.93 2.72
C PHE A 82 -15.37 11.90 3.50
N VAL A 83 -15.22 12.80 4.46
CA VAL A 83 -14.00 12.89 5.27
C VAL A 83 -14.07 11.92 6.43
N HIS A 84 -13.26 10.88 6.37
CA HIS A 84 -13.01 9.96 7.47
C HIS A 84 -11.89 10.51 8.34
N LYS A 85 -12.20 10.80 9.59
CA LYS A 85 -11.20 11.15 10.61
C LYS A 85 -10.77 9.88 11.31
N SER A 86 -9.50 9.49 11.14
CA SER A 86 -8.96 8.40 11.94
C SER A 86 -8.63 8.90 13.35
N GLU A 87 -8.61 7.98 14.29
CA GLU A 87 -8.16 8.25 15.66
C GLU A 87 -6.67 8.62 15.77
N TYR A 88 -5.90 8.42 14.69
CA TYR A 88 -4.44 8.62 14.65
C TYR A 88 -3.97 9.89 13.96
N ALA A 89 -4.77 10.87 13.70
CA ALA A 89 -4.36 12.13 13.04
C ALA A 89 -4.64 12.24 11.54
N ASP A 90 -5.22 11.23 10.93
CA ASP A 90 -5.47 11.25 9.49
C ASP A 90 -6.85 11.78 9.17
N HIS A 91 -6.90 12.72 8.25
CA HIS A 91 -8.12 13.06 7.52
C HIS A 91 -8.05 12.35 6.17
N ARG A 92 -8.98 11.45 5.89
CA ARG A 92 -8.95 10.57 4.70
C ARG A 92 -10.20 10.76 3.85
N ILE A 93 -10.01 10.87 2.53
CA ILE A 93 -11.08 10.75 1.54
C ILE A 93 -10.71 9.57 0.65
N PHE A 94 -11.54 8.54 0.62
CA PHE A 94 -11.39 7.40 -0.26
C PHE A 94 -12.12 7.64 -1.58
N GLY A 95 -11.49 7.34 -2.72
CA GLY A 95 -12.05 7.62 -4.03
C GLY A 95 -11.91 9.08 -4.47
N ALA A 96 -10.91 9.79 -3.92
CA ALA A 96 -10.68 11.20 -4.21
C ALA A 96 -10.45 11.48 -5.72
N GLU A 97 -10.03 10.49 -6.49
CA GLU A 97 -9.90 10.58 -7.95
C GLU A 97 -11.22 10.83 -8.67
N GLU A 98 -12.36 10.57 -8.04
CA GLU A 98 -13.68 10.86 -8.61
C GLU A 98 -14.06 12.35 -8.47
N LEU A 99 -13.40 13.06 -7.56
CA LEU A 99 -13.68 14.48 -7.26
C LEU A 99 -12.63 15.43 -7.86
N SER A 100 -11.49 14.93 -8.34
CA SER A 100 -10.39 15.74 -8.84
C SER A 100 -9.71 15.11 -10.04
N GLU A 101 -9.65 15.85 -11.14
CA GLU A 101 -8.89 15.45 -12.33
C GLU A 101 -7.38 15.37 -12.07
N ASN A 102 -6.84 16.20 -11.16
CA ASN A 102 -5.43 16.16 -10.81
C ASN A 102 -5.09 14.88 -10.03
N ILE A 103 -5.94 14.50 -9.08
CA ILE A 103 -5.79 13.24 -8.34
C ILE A 103 -6.06 12.04 -9.26
N ASN A 104 -7.01 12.15 -10.19
CA ASN A 104 -7.32 11.12 -11.17
C ASN A 104 -6.12 10.75 -12.05
N LYS A 105 -5.24 11.72 -12.39
CA LYS A 105 -3.99 11.45 -13.12
C LYS A 105 -3.09 10.45 -12.37
N PHE A 106 -3.08 10.50 -11.04
CA PHE A 106 -2.35 9.53 -10.23
C PHE A 106 -3.11 8.21 -10.10
N GLY A 107 -4.42 8.27 -9.84
CA GLY A 107 -5.29 7.09 -9.69
C GLY A 107 -5.30 6.18 -10.92
N ASN A 108 -5.28 6.78 -12.11
CA ASN A 108 -5.33 6.10 -13.40
C ASN A 108 -3.99 6.15 -14.17
N HIS A 109 -2.87 6.37 -13.47
CA HIS A 109 -1.57 6.47 -14.12
C HIS A 109 -1.16 5.15 -14.76
N GLN A 110 -0.92 5.17 -16.09
CA GLN A 110 -0.73 3.96 -16.89
C GLN A 110 0.44 3.09 -16.44
N LEU A 111 1.56 3.70 -16.06
CA LEU A 111 2.71 2.96 -15.52
C LEU A 111 2.34 2.22 -14.24
N LEU A 112 1.63 2.87 -13.31
CA LEU A 112 1.25 2.27 -12.03
C LEU A 112 0.28 1.11 -12.21
N LEU A 113 -0.73 1.27 -13.07
CA LEU A 113 -1.67 0.20 -13.45
C LEU A 113 -0.95 -0.98 -14.10
N LYS A 114 -0.03 -0.71 -15.02
CA LYS A 114 0.76 -1.74 -15.71
C LYS A 114 1.64 -2.52 -14.73
N LEU A 115 2.32 -1.82 -13.81
CA LEU A 115 3.13 -2.44 -12.77
C LEU A 115 2.27 -3.26 -11.79
N ALA A 116 1.10 -2.75 -11.37
CA ALA A 116 0.17 -3.46 -10.50
C ALA A 116 -0.33 -4.76 -11.14
N ASN A 117 -0.74 -4.72 -12.42
CA ASN A 117 -1.14 -5.91 -13.16
C ASN A 117 -0.02 -6.95 -13.26
N ALA A 118 1.20 -6.50 -13.57
CA ALA A 118 2.34 -7.39 -13.69
C ALA A 118 2.77 -7.95 -12.32
N TYR A 119 2.74 -7.13 -11.26
CA TYR A 119 3.08 -7.55 -9.91
C TYR A 119 2.07 -8.56 -9.37
N ASN A 120 0.78 -8.29 -9.48
CA ASN A 120 -0.27 -9.19 -9.03
C ASN A 120 -0.44 -10.42 -9.94
N ALA A 121 0.08 -10.37 -11.16
CA ALA A 121 -0.01 -11.43 -12.18
C ALA A 121 -1.45 -11.85 -12.53
N VAL A 122 -2.39 -10.94 -12.34
CA VAL A 122 -3.83 -11.09 -12.63
C VAL A 122 -4.38 -9.72 -13.04
N PRO A 123 -5.53 -9.67 -13.74
CA PRO A 123 -6.20 -8.40 -14.02
C PRO A 123 -6.45 -7.62 -12.74
N THR A 124 -5.88 -6.42 -12.69
CA THR A 124 -5.82 -5.58 -11.51
C THR A 124 -6.24 -4.17 -11.86
N SER A 125 -7.04 -3.54 -11.02
CA SER A 125 -7.46 -2.16 -11.15
C SER A 125 -7.14 -1.37 -9.88
N ASN A 126 -7.05 -0.04 -10.00
CA ASN A 126 -7.09 0.83 -8.85
C ASN A 126 -8.53 0.85 -8.32
N GLY A 127 -8.76 0.26 -7.15
CA GLY A 127 -10.09 0.26 -6.54
C GLY A 127 -10.49 1.66 -6.09
N PHE A 128 -9.54 2.38 -5.52
CA PHE A 128 -9.69 3.80 -5.14
C PHE A 128 -8.32 4.43 -4.85
N THR A 129 -8.28 5.75 -4.94
CA THR A 129 -7.18 6.59 -4.46
C THR A 129 -7.58 7.24 -3.14
N LEU A 130 -6.81 6.98 -2.10
CA LEU A 130 -6.96 7.63 -0.81
C LEU A 130 -6.20 8.95 -0.84
N ALA A 131 -6.89 10.05 -0.58
CA ALA A 131 -6.30 11.34 -0.28
C ALA A 131 -6.17 11.48 1.25
N GLY A 132 -4.93 11.60 1.73
CA GLY A 132 -4.59 11.67 3.14
C GLY A 132 -3.96 13.01 3.50
N LYS A 133 -4.59 13.73 4.45
CA LYS A 133 -4.03 14.89 5.13
C LYS A 133 -3.74 14.48 6.56
N ILE A 134 -2.48 14.54 6.96
CA ILE A 134 -2.02 14.15 8.29
C ILE A 134 -1.49 15.38 8.99
N GLU A 135 -1.99 15.62 10.21
CA GLU A 135 -1.65 16.76 11.04
C GLU A 135 -1.03 16.29 12.36
N THR A 136 -0.33 17.16 13.04
CA THR A 136 0.24 16.87 14.35
C THR A 136 -0.86 16.80 15.39
N THR A 137 -1.04 15.67 16.06
CA THR A 137 -2.06 15.47 17.11
C THR A 137 -1.46 15.15 18.48
N GLY A 138 -0.14 14.95 18.57
CA GLY A 138 0.52 14.49 19.79
C GLY A 138 0.30 13.00 20.10
N HIS A 139 -0.37 12.26 19.21
CA HIS A 139 -0.52 10.81 19.34
C HIS A 139 0.81 10.09 19.14
N GLU A 140 1.01 8.96 19.83
CA GLU A 140 2.19 8.10 19.68
C GLU A 140 2.22 7.33 18.34
N TYR A 141 1.07 7.24 17.65
CA TYR A 141 0.91 6.57 16.35
C TYR A 141 0.71 7.58 15.24
N GLY A 142 1.35 7.31 14.11
CA GLY A 142 1.17 8.09 12.87
C GLY A 142 0.04 7.54 11.99
N SER A 143 0.05 7.95 10.74
CA SER A 143 -0.90 7.47 9.74
C SER A 143 -0.88 5.94 9.64
N GLY A 144 -2.04 5.31 9.77
CA GLY A 144 -2.19 3.86 9.74
C GLY A 144 -1.92 3.16 11.08
N GLY A 145 -1.57 3.90 12.15
CA GLY A 145 -1.42 3.34 13.49
C GLY A 145 -0.05 2.72 13.75
N SER A 146 -0.03 1.58 14.43
CA SER A 146 1.18 0.85 14.80
C SER A 146 1.82 0.11 13.61
N TRP A 147 2.90 -0.62 13.85
CA TRP A 147 3.50 -1.50 12.87
C TRP A 147 2.53 -2.60 12.42
N HIS A 148 2.35 -2.73 11.10
CA HIS A 148 1.40 -3.70 10.55
C HIS A 148 1.79 -4.18 9.13
N ARG A 149 1.07 -5.18 8.68
CA ARG A 149 0.89 -5.55 7.28
C ARG A 149 -0.57 -5.33 6.95
N ASP A 150 -0.89 -4.73 5.80
CA ASP A 150 -2.30 -4.64 5.38
C ASP A 150 -2.90 -6.02 5.10
N SER A 151 -2.06 -6.92 4.65
CA SER A 151 -2.39 -8.32 4.39
C SER A 151 -1.15 -9.19 4.59
N TYR A 152 -1.35 -10.42 5.05
CA TYR A 152 -0.28 -11.40 5.07
C TYR A 152 0.17 -11.82 3.65
N PHE A 153 -0.71 -11.68 2.68
CA PHE A 153 -0.42 -11.91 1.28
C PHE A 153 -0.12 -10.59 0.59
N ARG A 154 0.64 -10.69 -0.52
CA ARG A 154 1.04 -9.51 -1.29
C ARG A 154 -0.14 -8.60 -1.60
N GLN A 155 0.12 -7.32 -1.47
CA GLN A 155 -0.81 -6.28 -1.86
C GLN A 155 -0.01 -5.09 -2.39
N PHE A 156 -0.09 -4.85 -3.69
CA PHE A 156 0.61 -3.75 -4.32
C PHE A 156 -0.11 -2.44 -4.07
N LYS A 157 0.64 -1.42 -3.64
CA LYS A 157 0.18 -0.03 -3.51
C LYS A 157 1.21 0.94 -4.08
N SER A 158 0.76 2.15 -4.38
CA SER A 158 1.64 3.28 -4.68
C SER A 158 1.28 4.45 -3.76
N LEU A 159 2.28 5.00 -3.08
CA LEU A 159 2.15 6.15 -2.18
C LEU A 159 2.89 7.33 -2.79
N LEU A 160 2.19 8.43 -3.10
CA LEU A 160 2.76 9.67 -3.62
C LEU A 160 2.81 10.72 -2.50
N TYR A 161 3.99 11.24 -2.20
CA TYR A 161 4.14 12.41 -1.36
C TYR A 161 3.84 13.69 -2.13
N LEU A 162 2.89 14.46 -1.67
CA LEU A 162 2.53 15.76 -2.26
C LEU A 162 3.28 16.92 -1.59
N THR A 163 3.78 16.71 -0.36
CA THR A 163 4.64 17.63 0.38
C THR A 163 6.02 17.04 0.57
N ASP A 164 7.02 17.87 0.84
CA ASP A 164 8.33 17.39 1.31
C ASP A 164 8.16 16.61 2.62
N VAL A 165 8.79 15.46 2.72
CA VAL A 165 8.74 14.59 3.90
C VAL A 165 10.16 14.45 4.46
N THR A 166 10.35 15.00 5.67
CA THR A 166 11.55 14.87 6.48
C THR A 166 11.32 13.86 7.60
N GLU A 167 12.30 13.66 8.46
CA GLU A 167 12.15 12.80 9.66
C GLU A 167 11.06 13.29 10.63
N ASP A 168 10.73 14.59 10.61
CA ASP A 168 9.75 15.22 11.49
C ASP A 168 8.32 15.28 10.89
N ASN A 169 8.19 15.00 9.59
CA ASN A 169 6.89 15.06 8.89
C ASN A 169 6.23 13.67 8.72
N GLY A 170 6.55 12.74 9.60
CA GLY A 170 5.90 11.42 9.63
C GLY A 170 6.20 10.55 8.41
N PRO A 171 7.46 10.26 8.09
CA PRO A 171 7.82 9.45 6.95
C PRO A 171 7.26 8.03 7.05
N PHE A 172 7.05 7.41 5.89
CA PHE A 172 6.71 6.00 5.80
C PHE A 172 7.93 5.14 6.12
N GLN A 173 7.75 4.13 6.95
CA GLN A 173 8.78 3.16 7.31
C GLN A 173 8.39 1.75 6.89
N VAL A 174 9.40 0.97 6.49
CA VAL A 174 9.23 -0.46 6.22
C VAL A 174 10.39 -1.26 6.82
N ILE A 175 10.13 -2.52 7.12
CA ILE A 175 11.18 -3.51 7.38
C ILE A 175 11.52 -4.18 6.05
N HIS A 176 12.72 -3.88 5.51
CA HIS A 176 13.21 -4.36 4.23
C HIS A 176 13.00 -5.86 4.06
N ALA A 177 12.42 -6.24 2.92
CA ALA A 177 12.17 -7.62 2.52
C ALA A 177 11.41 -8.49 3.54
N SER A 178 10.65 -7.89 4.49
CA SER A 178 9.89 -8.66 5.50
C SER A 178 8.71 -9.44 4.91
N HIS A 179 8.38 -9.24 3.63
CA HIS A 179 7.42 -10.04 2.85
C HIS A 179 8.07 -11.30 2.23
N ASP A 180 9.40 -11.37 2.19
CA ASP A 180 10.10 -12.52 1.62
C ASP A 180 9.99 -13.75 2.52
N LYS A 181 9.86 -14.93 1.90
CA LYS A 181 9.65 -16.19 2.61
C LYS A 181 10.76 -16.53 3.61
N LYS A 182 12.03 -16.21 3.29
CA LYS A 182 13.16 -16.50 4.18
C LYS A 182 13.07 -15.59 5.41
N ASN A 183 12.82 -14.29 5.17
CA ASN A 183 12.71 -13.32 6.25
C ASN A 183 11.46 -13.56 7.10
N ILE A 184 10.31 -13.91 6.53
CA ILE A 184 9.13 -14.33 7.29
C ILE A 184 9.47 -15.49 8.24
N SER A 185 10.22 -16.50 7.76
CA SER A 185 10.61 -17.64 8.59
C SER A 185 11.61 -17.25 9.68
N HIS A 186 12.56 -16.37 9.37
CA HIS A 186 13.54 -15.84 10.32
C HIS A 186 12.85 -14.99 11.38
N ASP A 187 12.07 -14.00 10.97
CA ASP A 187 11.36 -13.06 11.84
C ASP A 187 10.36 -13.76 12.76
N SER A 188 9.68 -14.81 12.24
CA SER A 188 8.77 -15.63 13.05
C SER A 188 9.47 -16.37 14.18
N LYS A 189 10.72 -16.80 13.97
CA LYS A 189 11.50 -17.48 15.00
C LYS A 189 12.11 -16.49 15.99
N SER A 190 12.73 -15.42 15.51
CA SER A 190 13.44 -14.45 16.34
C SER A 190 12.50 -13.66 17.24
N ALA A 191 11.30 -13.32 16.77
CA ALA A 191 10.31 -12.55 17.52
C ALA A 191 9.11 -13.36 18.04
N ASN A 192 9.11 -14.69 17.84
CA ASN A 192 8.03 -15.60 18.25
C ASN A 192 6.66 -15.13 17.71
N LEU A 193 6.58 -14.86 16.39
CA LEU A 193 5.36 -14.36 15.77
C LEU A 193 4.29 -15.44 15.70
N GLU A 194 3.04 -15.00 15.85
CA GLU A 194 1.89 -15.83 15.56
C GLU A 194 1.77 -16.15 14.07
N SER A 195 1.01 -17.20 13.78
CA SER A 195 0.76 -17.58 12.40
C SER A 195 -0.08 -16.53 11.67
N MET A 196 0.43 -16.02 10.55
CA MET A 196 -0.24 -14.97 9.74
C MET A 196 -0.47 -13.65 10.48
N GLN A 197 0.38 -13.33 11.45
CA GLN A 197 0.32 -12.07 12.19
C GLN A 197 0.45 -10.87 11.26
N CYS A 198 -0.47 -9.91 11.40
CA CYS A 198 -0.49 -8.68 10.63
C CYS A 198 -0.27 -7.41 11.46
N GLU A 199 -0.45 -7.48 12.78
CA GLU A 199 -0.22 -6.35 13.70
C GLU A 199 0.98 -6.64 14.60
N PHE A 200 1.84 -5.65 14.84
CA PHE A 200 3.09 -5.82 15.57
C PHE A 200 3.26 -4.71 16.60
N LYS A 201 3.57 -5.09 17.83
CA LYS A 201 4.00 -4.15 18.85
C LYS A 201 5.43 -3.67 18.58
N GLN A 202 5.78 -2.52 19.12
CA GLN A 202 7.13 -1.95 18.97
C GLN A 202 8.21 -2.94 19.43
N GLU A 203 8.02 -3.60 20.57
CA GLU A 203 8.99 -4.56 21.11
C GLU A 203 9.17 -5.80 20.20
N THR A 204 8.13 -6.14 19.46
CA THR A 204 8.19 -7.24 18.47
C THR A 204 9.10 -6.84 17.30
N VAL A 205 8.93 -5.61 16.83
CA VAL A 205 9.75 -5.06 15.73
C VAL A 205 11.21 -4.90 16.17
N GLU A 206 11.46 -4.46 17.39
CA GLU A 206 12.82 -4.38 17.96
C GLU A 206 13.52 -5.74 17.99
N LYS A 207 12.78 -6.81 18.33
CA LYS A 207 13.32 -8.19 18.26
C LYS A 207 13.64 -8.61 16.83
N ILE A 208 12.79 -8.26 15.84
CA ILE A 208 13.04 -8.53 14.41
C ILE A 208 14.30 -7.82 13.92
N LEU A 209 14.53 -6.59 14.38
CA LEU A 209 15.62 -5.73 13.94
C LEU A 209 16.91 -5.88 14.78
N LYS A 210 16.89 -6.68 15.86
CA LYS A 210 18.00 -6.76 16.82
C LYS A 210 19.34 -7.05 16.17
N ASP A 211 19.37 -8.02 15.27
CA ASP A 211 20.60 -8.48 14.63
C ASP A 211 20.81 -7.87 13.22
N GLU A 212 19.76 -7.22 12.66
CA GLU A 212 19.73 -6.64 11.31
C GLU A 212 19.05 -5.25 11.31
N PRO A 213 19.58 -4.26 12.09
CA PRO A 213 18.94 -2.93 12.24
C PRO A 213 18.87 -2.15 10.92
N GLU A 214 19.77 -2.43 9.98
CA GLU A 214 19.78 -1.82 8.64
C GLU A 214 18.57 -2.20 7.79
N ARG A 215 17.78 -3.22 8.18
CA ARG A 215 16.50 -3.55 7.52
C ARG A 215 15.43 -2.49 7.77
N LEU A 216 15.55 -1.66 8.78
CA LEU A 216 14.67 -0.52 8.96
C LEU A 216 14.94 0.52 7.87
N LYS A 217 13.94 0.81 7.05
CA LYS A 217 14.01 1.85 6.03
C LYS A 217 13.00 2.94 6.31
N THR A 218 13.47 4.19 6.30
CA THR A 218 12.65 5.39 6.47
C THR A 218 12.72 6.20 5.18
N PHE A 219 11.56 6.53 4.61
CA PHE A 219 11.48 7.22 3.33
C PHE A 219 11.25 8.71 3.54
N THR A 220 12.33 9.45 3.72
CA THR A 220 12.33 10.91 3.57
C THR A 220 12.51 11.23 2.09
N ALA A 221 11.73 12.18 1.57
CA ALA A 221 11.78 12.53 0.15
C ALA A 221 11.14 13.89 -0.13
N LYS A 222 11.44 14.43 -1.31
CA LYS A 222 10.79 15.62 -1.85
C LYS A 222 9.38 15.31 -2.33
N ALA A 223 8.53 16.34 -2.36
CA ALA A 223 7.23 16.30 -3.02
C ALA A 223 7.36 15.76 -4.44
N GLY A 224 6.39 14.99 -4.89
CA GLY A 224 6.42 14.32 -6.19
C GLY A 224 7.08 12.95 -6.19
N THR A 225 7.62 12.49 -5.06
CA THR A 225 8.19 11.14 -4.94
C THR A 225 7.11 10.09 -4.74
N VAL A 226 7.17 9.01 -5.52
CA VAL A 226 6.31 7.82 -5.34
C VAL A 226 7.09 6.70 -4.67
N VAL A 227 6.48 6.08 -3.68
CA VAL A 227 6.90 4.81 -3.11
C VAL A 227 5.97 3.71 -3.63
N LEU A 228 6.50 2.80 -4.44
CA LEU A 228 5.85 1.55 -4.82
C LEU A 228 6.12 0.54 -3.71
N VAL A 229 5.09 -0.12 -3.22
CA VAL A 229 5.25 -1.00 -2.05
C VAL A 229 4.34 -2.22 -2.12
N ASP A 230 4.86 -3.36 -1.71
CA ASP A 230 4.06 -4.52 -1.31
C ASP A 230 3.73 -4.36 0.18
N THR A 231 2.48 -4.06 0.50
CA THR A 231 2.06 -3.82 1.88
C THR A 231 1.84 -5.10 2.71
N SER A 232 2.23 -6.27 2.18
CA SER A 232 2.55 -7.45 2.99
C SER A 232 3.91 -7.33 3.70
N THR A 233 4.75 -6.35 3.34
CA THR A 233 5.92 -5.90 4.09
C THR A 233 5.48 -5.25 5.39
N ILE A 234 6.14 -5.52 6.51
CA ILE A 234 5.87 -4.85 7.79
C ILE A 234 6.21 -3.36 7.64
N HIS A 235 5.23 -2.50 7.92
CA HIS A 235 5.37 -1.06 7.70
C HIS A 235 4.56 -0.24 8.71
N ARG A 236 4.81 1.07 8.73
CA ARG A 236 4.01 2.08 9.44
C ARG A 236 4.22 3.48 8.85
N GLY A 237 3.35 4.42 9.20
CA GLY A 237 3.65 5.85 9.18
C GLY A 237 4.20 6.29 10.53
N ILE A 238 5.27 7.09 10.57
CA ILE A 238 5.74 7.69 11.82
C ILE A 238 4.81 8.86 12.17
N PRO A 239 4.55 9.15 13.47
CA PRO A 239 3.84 10.36 13.88
C PRO A 239 4.50 11.63 13.36
N LEU A 240 3.70 12.61 12.95
CA LEU A 240 4.22 13.95 12.67
C LEU A 240 4.61 14.62 13.97
N LYS A 241 5.81 15.21 14.01
CA LYS A 241 6.22 16.08 15.10
C LYS A 241 5.78 17.53 14.88
N ASN A 242 5.76 17.93 13.60
CA ASN A 242 5.29 19.28 13.23
C ASN A 242 4.79 19.31 11.78
N GLY A 243 3.99 20.35 11.46
CA GLY A 243 3.49 20.64 10.13
C GLY A 243 2.34 19.75 9.68
N VAL A 244 2.18 19.67 8.37
CA VAL A 244 1.12 18.90 7.70
C VAL A 244 1.77 18.09 6.58
N ARG A 245 1.35 16.83 6.42
CA ARG A 245 1.73 16.00 5.29
C ARG A 245 0.52 15.68 4.44
N TYR A 246 0.63 15.92 3.14
CA TYR A 246 -0.33 15.48 2.14
C TYR A 246 0.24 14.31 1.35
N ALA A 247 -0.56 13.29 1.14
CA ALA A 247 -0.19 12.13 0.35
C ALA A 247 -1.39 11.53 -0.38
N LEU A 248 -1.13 10.87 -1.51
CA LEU A 248 -2.11 10.04 -2.22
C LEU A 248 -1.65 8.59 -2.16
N THR A 249 -2.59 7.66 -1.98
CA THR A 249 -2.30 6.23 -2.01
C THR A 249 -3.28 5.51 -2.91
N ASN A 250 -2.78 4.83 -3.95
CA ASN A 250 -3.59 3.95 -4.79
C ASN A 250 -3.66 2.55 -4.18
N TYR A 251 -4.87 2.02 -4.10
CA TYR A 251 -5.17 0.68 -3.62
C TYR A 251 -5.51 -0.23 -4.78
N PHE A 252 -4.53 -1.03 -5.20
CA PHE A 252 -4.69 -1.95 -6.33
C PHE A 252 -5.21 -3.32 -5.88
N PHE A 253 -6.32 -3.74 -6.46
CA PHE A 253 -6.96 -5.02 -6.17
C PHE A 253 -7.06 -5.87 -7.44
N GLU A 254 -6.99 -7.21 -7.28
CA GLU A 254 -7.47 -8.11 -8.31
C GLU A 254 -8.93 -7.78 -8.63
N ASN A 255 -9.30 -7.72 -9.91
CA ASN A 255 -10.67 -7.33 -10.31
C ASN A 255 -11.74 -8.18 -9.62
N THR A 256 -11.45 -9.46 -9.36
CA THR A 256 -12.35 -10.37 -8.65
C THR A 256 -12.54 -10.05 -7.17
N GLN A 257 -11.70 -9.19 -6.58
CA GLN A 257 -11.79 -8.76 -5.19
C GLN A 257 -12.56 -7.44 -5.04
N ILE A 258 -12.73 -6.70 -6.14
CA ILE A 258 -13.51 -5.45 -6.14
C ILE A 258 -15.00 -5.83 -6.15
N THR A 259 -15.57 -5.85 -4.98
CA THR A 259 -17.00 -6.18 -4.78
C THR A 259 -17.80 -4.92 -4.46
N PRO A 260 -19.11 -4.89 -4.74
CA PRO A 260 -19.97 -3.76 -4.33
C PRO A 260 -19.81 -3.41 -2.85
N ARG A 261 -19.69 -4.41 -1.98
CA ARG A 261 -19.49 -4.22 -0.54
C ARG A 261 -18.16 -3.53 -0.21
N LEU A 262 -17.08 -3.86 -0.93
CA LEU A 262 -15.78 -3.20 -0.75
C LEU A 262 -15.90 -1.72 -1.12
N VAL A 263 -16.56 -1.45 -2.23
CA VAL A 263 -16.73 -0.10 -2.77
C VAL A 263 -17.64 0.75 -1.87
N GLU A 264 -18.77 0.23 -1.44
CA GLU A 264 -19.68 0.88 -0.50
C GLU A 264 -19.00 1.22 0.82
N HIS A 265 -18.12 0.33 1.30
CA HIS A 265 -17.43 0.52 2.58
C HIS A 265 -16.31 1.58 2.50
N PHE A 266 -15.48 1.53 1.45
CA PHE A 266 -14.29 2.37 1.36
C PHE A 266 -14.45 3.58 0.45
N SER A 267 -15.37 3.58 -0.49
CA SER A 267 -15.49 4.66 -1.45
C SER A 267 -16.92 4.87 -1.92
N PRO A 268 -17.75 5.54 -1.10
CA PRO A 268 -19.09 5.92 -1.52
C PRO A 268 -19.11 6.84 -2.76
N LEU A 269 -17.95 7.39 -3.14
CA LEU A 269 -17.77 8.20 -4.34
C LEU A 269 -17.62 7.38 -5.62
N VAL A 270 -17.23 6.10 -5.53
CA VAL A 270 -17.07 5.24 -6.71
C VAL A 270 -18.43 4.77 -7.18
N SER A 271 -18.81 5.15 -8.41
CA SER A 271 -20.10 4.75 -8.95
C SER A 271 -20.21 3.23 -9.15
N PRO A 272 -21.43 2.64 -9.01
CA PRO A 272 -21.67 1.24 -9.34
C PRO A 272 -21.24 0.85 -10.76
N GLU A 273 -21.32 1.78 -11.72
CA GLU A 273 -20.90 1.57 -13.10
C GLU A 273 -19.38 1.41 -13.23
N LYS A 274 -18.60 2.15 -12.43
CA LYS A 274 -17.13 1.98 -12.38
C LYS A 274 -16.78 0.60 -11.84
N VAL A 275 -17.47 0.15 -10.80
CA VAL A 275 -17.30 -1.20 -10.24
C VAL A 275 -17.57 -2.27 -11.28
N LEU A 276 -18.65 -2.14 -12.05
CA LEU A 276 -18.99 -3.09 -13.11
C LEU A 276 -17.93 -3.12 -14.22
N LYS A 277 -17.36 -1.98 -14.58
CA LYS A 277 -16.26 -1.90 -15.57
C LYS A 277 -14.94 -2.51 -15.05
N MET A 278 -14.72 -2.54 -13.75
CA MET A 278 -13.53 -3.15 -13.14
C MET A 278 -13.64 -4.68 -13.04
N VAL A 279 -14.85 -5.21 -12.98
CA VAL A 279 -15.13 -6.64 -12.74
C VAL A 279 -15.36 -7.42 -14.05
N ASN A 280 -15.73 -6.75 -15.14
CA ASN A 280 -15.91 -7.31 -16.48
C ASN A 280 -14.66 -7.11 -17.33
#